data_94b718b0af1c7585a41f950278f9d423
#
_entry.id   94b718b0af1c7585a41f950278f9d423
#
_cell.length_a   1.000
_cell.length_b   1.000
_cell.length_c   1.000
_cell.angle_alpha   90.00
_cell.angle_beta   90.00
_cell.angle_gamma   90.00
#
_symmetry.space_group_name_H-M   'P 1'
#
loop_
_entity.id
_entity.type
_entity.pdbx_description
1 polymer ?
#
loop_
_entity_poly.entity_id
_entity_poly.type
_entity_poly.pdbx_seq_one_letter_code
_entity_poly.pdbx_strand_id
1 'polypeptide(L)'
;MREVCMKRCITLLSLGLCLAVPMLSQASDIKPFMHVTNIHNGQYDVVLDAITDTKFYGPYQFRVLKNAIETQGETKDIDGRVFRTSEGVFMHVKARSIDSNSPTLDAEVNQLIKDRTVPEPTVKMVLPVKHDVIEVNNDGVRSLLAEFMYGWPLHNRTDMVLVTDYEDTRYYYKLQFYRDKLPEGIRMEQLRQMIMDAQFSYK
;
A
#
# COMPACT_ATOMS: atom_id res chain seq x y z
N MET A 1 40.02 -76.31 -13.81
CA MET A 1 40.82 -75.18 -13.23
C MET A 1 40.24 -73.86 -13.72
N ARG A 2 39.94 -73.00 -12.82
CA ARG A 2 39.47 -71.58 -12.88
C ARG A 2 37.95 -71.41 -12.88
N GLU A 3 37.54 -71.04 -11.66
CA GLU A 3 36.30 -70.40 -11.28
C GLU A 3 36.08 -69.09 -11.99
N VAL A 4 34.86 -68.84 -12.43
CA VAL A 4 34.42 -67.50 -12.83
C VAL A 4 33.34 -67.04 -11.85
N CYS A 5 33.75 -66.09 -11.04
CA CYS A 5 32.95 -65.47 -10.00
C CYS A 5 31.87 -64.59 -10.63
N MET A 6 30.60 -64.95 -10.41
CA MET A 6 29.44 -64.18 -10.87
C MET A 6 29.09 -63.13 -9.82
N LYS A 7 29.53 -61.91 -10.04
CA LYS A 7 29.11 -60.73 -9.20
C LYS A 7 27.70 -60.33 -9.57
N ARG A 8 26.77 -60.56 -8.68
CA ARG A 8 25.42 -60.00 -8.74
C ARG A 8 25.49 -58.52 -8.42
N CYS A 9 25.20 -57.64 -9.40
CA CYS A 9 24.90 -56.26 -9.17
C CYS A 9 23.45 -56.15 -8.69
N ILE A 10 23.28 -55.80 -7.42
CA ILE A 10 21.99 -55.41 -6.87
C ILE A 10 21.85 -53.90 -7.13
N THR A 11 21.01 -53.55 -8.10
CA THR A 11 20.63 -52.19 -8.38
C THR A 11 19.54 -51.79 -7.36
N LEU A 12 19.91 -51.02 -6.35
CA LEU A 12 18.99 -50.36 -5.44
C LEU A 12 18.35 -49.17 -6.19
N LEU A 13 17.10 -49.33 -6.60
CA LEU A 13 16.22 -48.21 -6.99
C LEU A 13 15.83 -47.46 -5.73
N SER A 14 16.51 -46.37 -5.43
CA SER A 14 16.05 -45.40 -4.46
C SER A 14 14.94 -44.56 -5.09
N LEU A 15 13.69 -44.89 -4.81
CA LEU A 15 12.56 -44.01 -5.04
C LEU A 15 12.71 -42.80 -4.13
N GLY A 16 13.25 -41.71 -4.67
CA GLY A 16 13.25 -40.41 -4.05
C GLY A 16 11.83 -39.84 -4.03
N LEU A 17 11.11 -40.08 -2.92
CA LEU A 17 9.84 -39.39 -2.65
C LEU A 17 10.15 -37.95 -2.34
N CYS A 18 10.16 -37.07 -3.37
CA CYS A 18 10.13 -35.62 -3.18
C CYS A 18 8.80 -35.27 -2.56
N LEU A 19 8.75 -35.23 -1.23
CA LEU A 19 7.71 -34.53 -0.49
C LEU A 19 7.87 -33.04 -0.82
N ALA A 20 7.10 -32.57 -1.81
CA ALA A 20 6.85 -31.14 -1.99
C ALA A 20 6.12 -30.66 -0.73
N VAL A 21 6.87 -30.20 0.25
CA VAL A 21 6.33 -29.44 1.36
C VAL A 21 5.82 -28.14 0.73
N PRO A 22 4.51 -27.86 0.76
CA PRO A 22 4.05 -26.55 0.36
C PRO A 22 4.73 -25.57 1.32
N MET A 23 5.65 -24.74 0.82
CA MET A 23 6.07 -23.56 1.55
C MET A 23 4.81 -22.71 1.70
N LEU A 24 4.09 -22.94 2.79
CA LEU A 24 3.20 -21.95 3.35
C LEU A 24 4.10 -20.73 3.61
N SER A 25 4.08 -19.80 2.68
CA SER A 25 4.55 -18.45 2.89
C SER A 25 3.82 -17.95 4.13
N GLN A 26 4.47 -18.06 5.28
CA GLN A 26 4.01 -17.35 6.46
C GLN A 26 4.12 -15.88 6.08
N ALA A 27 2.98 -15.30 5.69
CA ALA A 27 2.84 -13.86 5.64
C ALA A 27 3.26 -13.39 7.03
N SER A 28 4.42 -12.77 7.13
CA SER A 28 4.85 -12.16 8.40
C SER A 28 3.77 -11.15 8.74
N ASP A 29 3.10 -11.36 9.88
CA ASP A 29 2.07 -10.43 10.34
C ASP A 29 2.65 -9.02 10.34
N ILE A 30 1.96 -8.12 9.65
CA ILE A 30 2.30 -6.69 9.72
C ILE A 30 2.21 -6.30 11.18
N LYS A 31 3.29 -5.69 11.69
CA LYS A 31 3.28 -5.04 13.00
C LYS A 31 3.14 -3.54 12.78
N PRO A 32 1.93 -2.99 12.87
CA PRO A 32 1.72 -1.56 12.73
C PRO A 32 2.56 -0.79 13.75
N PHE A 33 3.20 0.28 13.31
CA PHE A 33 3.92 1.20 14.19
C PHE A 33 2.96 1.95 15.12
N MET A 34 1.73 2.21 14.66
CA MET A 34 0.71 2.97 15.35
C MET A 34 -0.68 2.42 15.02
N HIS A 35 -1.59 2.47 15.99
CA HIS A 35 -3.01 2.24 15.81
C HIS A 35 -3.76 3.55 16.03
N VAL A 36 -4.62 3.91 15.09
CA VAL A 36 -5.45 5.11 15.14
C VAL A 36 -6.90 4.68 15.02
N THR A 37 -7.73 5.12 15.96
CA THR A 37 -9.16 4.81 15.96
C THR A 37 -9.95 6.10 15.95
N ASN A 38 -10.96 6.20 15.07
CA ASN A 38 -11.88 7.31 14.91
C ASN A 38 -11.14 8.67 14.92
N ILE A 39 -10.47 8.95 13.80
CA ILE A 39 -9.73 10.19 13.60
C ILE A 39 -10.64 11.44 13.62
N HIS A 40 -11.96 11.23 13.46
CA HIS A 40 -12.98 12.27 13.52
C HIS A 40 -13.15 12.78 14.96
N ASN A 41 -12.28 13.68 15.39
CA ASN A 41 -12.54 14.50 16.55
C ASN A 41 -12.63 15.95 16.09
N GLY A 42 -13.60 16.69 16.59
CA GLY A 42 -14.00 18.01 16.08
C GLY A 42 -12.88 19.07 15.97
N GLN A 43 -11.70 18.86 16.57
CA GLN A 43 -10.53 19.75 16.40
C GLN A 43 -9.80 19.48 15.07
N TYR A 44 -9.67 18.23 14.66
CA TYR A 44 -8.99 17.87 13.41
C TYR A 44 -9.87 18.19 12.21
N ASP A 45 -11.18 17.95 12.32
CA ASP A 45 -12.12 18.22 11.23
C ASP A 45 -12.11 19.71 10.82
N VAL A 46 -12.10 20.61 11.77
CA VAL A 46 -12.02 22.07 11.49
C VAL A 46 -10.74 22.45 10.72
N VAL A 47 -9.60 21.86 11.07
CA VAL A 47 -8.33 22.14 10.39
C VAL A 47 -8.31 21.53 9.00
N LEU A 48 -8.81 20.29 8.83
CA LEU A 48 -8.88 19.64 7.54
C LEU A 48 -9.89 20.33 6.62
N ASP A 49 -11.06 20.72 7.10
CA ASP A 49 -12.08 21.45 6.34
C ASP A 49 -11.59 22.81 5.83
N ALA A 50 -10.66 23.43 6.53
CA ALA A 50 -10.04 24.69 6.07
C ALA A 50 -9.19 24.52 4.80
N ILE A 51 -8.53 23.37 4.64
CA ILE A 51 -7.52 23.13 3.60
C ILE A 51 -7.93 22.07 2.56
N THR A 52 -9.01 21.32 2.79
CA THR A 52 -9.43 20.21 1.92
C THR A 52 -10.88 20.32 1.47
N ASP A 53 -11.17 19.67 0.35
CA ASP A 53 -12.52 19.33 -0.13
C ASP A 53 -12.77 17.84 0.00
N THR A 54 -14.00 17.47 0.31
CA THR A 54 -14.46 16.08 0.29
C THR A 54 -14.82 15.66 -1.13
N LYS A 55 -14.36 14.48 -1.53
CA LYS A 55 -14.67 13.83 -2.82
C LYS A 55 -15.14 12.41 -2.58
N PHE A 56 -15.74 11.81 -3.61
CA PHE A 56 -16.27 10.46 -3.57
C PHE A 56 -15.78 9.61 -4.74
N TYR A 57 -15.54 8.33 -4.49
CA TYR A 57 -15.30 7.30 -5.49
C TYR A 57 -16.18 6.08 -5.17
N GLY A 58 -17.36 6.02 -5.75
CA GLY A 58 -18.44 5.14 -5.27
C GLY A 58 -18.83 5.49 -3.83
N PRO A 59 -18.91 4.52 -2.92
CA PRO A 59 -19.22 4.76 -1.50
C PRO A 59 -18.02 5.33 -0.72
N TYR A 60 -16.81 5.31 -1.30
CA TYR A 60 -15.59 5.75 -0.65
C TYR A 60 -15.49 7.27 -0.65
N GLN A 61 -15.51 7.85 0.53
CA GLN A 61 -15.34 9.28 0.78
C GLN A 61 -13.88 9.54 1.15
N PHE A 62 -13.27 10.53 0.52
CA PHE A 62 -11.89 10.92 0.76
C PHE A 62 -11.70 12.42 0.60
N ARG A 63 -10.62 12.97 1.14
CA ARG A 63 -10.31 14.39 1.06
C ARG A 63 -9.23 14.67 0.03
N VAL A 64 -9.31 15.82 -0.63
CA VAL A 64 -8.25 16.36 -1.50
C VAL A 64 -7.94 17.79 -1.10
N LEU A 65 -6.73 18.29 -1.36
CA LEU A 65 -6.41 19.69 -1.13
C LEU A 65 -7.28 20.61 -1.99
N LYS A 66 -7.76 21.72 -1.44
CA LYS A 66 -8.66 22.66 -2.14
C LYS A 66 -8.11 23.25 -3.43
N ASN A 67 -6.78 23.42 -3.50
CA ASN A 67 -6.08 23.90 -4.70
C ASN A 67 -5.74 22.80 -5.69
N ALA A 68 -6.18 21.54 -5.45
CA ALA A 68 -5.91 20.45 -6.35
C ALA A 68 -6.90 20.46 -7.53
N ILE A 69 -6.36 20.26 -8.72
CA ILE A 69 -7.12 20.10 -9.95
C ILE A 69 -7.26 18.60 -10.24
N GLU A 70 -8.47 18.15 -10.54
CA GLU A 70 -8.71 16.80 -11.02
C GLU A 70 -8.20 16.70 -12.47
N THR A 71 -7.21 15.86 -12.67
CA THR A 71 -6.70 15.56 -14.02
C THR A 71 -7.41 14.31 -14.53
N GLN A 72 -8.26 14.48 -15.54
CA GLN A 72 -8.74 13.32 -16.30
C GLN A 72 -7.52 12.71 -16.98
N GLY A 73 -7.29 11.43 -16.71
CA GLY A 73 -6.06 10.71 -17.02
C GLY A 73 -5.39 11.12 -18.33
N GLU A 74 -4.31 11.86 -18.22
CA GLU A 74 -3.42 12.14 -19.38
C GLU A 74 -2.78 10.87 -19.91
N THR A 75 -2.88 9.78 -19.18
CA THR A 75 -2.47 8.43 -19.60
C THR A 75 -3.67 7.50 -19.51
N LYS A 76 -4.01 6.84 -20.59
CA LYS A 76 -5.08 5.83 -20.69
C LYS A 76 -4.93 4.66 -19.69
N ASP A 77 -3.84 4.63 -18.94
CA ASP A 77 -3.43 3.53 -18.06
C ASP A 77 -3.64 3.84 -16.57
N ILE A 78 -4.14 5.03 -16.19
CA ILE A 78 -4.42 5.35 -14.78
C ILE A 78 -5.91 5.10 -14.52
N ASP A 79 -6.19 3.95 -13.92
CA ASP A 79 -7.52 3.65 -13.39
C ASP A 79 -7.78 4.48 -12.12
N GLY A 80 -9.01 5.03 -11.98
CA GLY A 80 -9.41 5.82 -10.82
C GLY A 80 -9.41 7.33 -11.05
N ARG A 81 -9.39 8.11 -9.94
CA ARG A 81 -9.43 9.58 -9.94
C ARG A 81 -8.09 10.14 -9.49
N VAL A 82 -7.57 11.08 -10.23
CA VAL A 82 -6.26 11.71 -9.99
C VAL A 82 -6.44 13.21 -9.76
N PHE A 83 -5.77 13.72 -8.73
CA PHE A 83 -5.75 15.15 -8.37
C PHE A 83 -4.31 15.60 -8.20
N ARG A 84 -4.01 16.84 -8.62
CA ARG A 84 -2.68 17.42 -8.48
C ARG A 84 -2.76 18.89 -8.06
N THR A 85 -1.82 19.31 -7.23
CA THR A 85 -1.59 20.73 -6.96
C THR A 85 -0.44 21.27 -7.82
N SER A 86 -0.34 22.58 -7.94
CA SER A 86 0.78 23.29 -8.61
C SER A 86 2.13 22.98 -7.95
N GLU A 87 2.15 22.75 -6.65
CA GLU A 87 3.35 22.45 -5.87
C GLU A 87 3.79 20.98 -5.99
N GLY A 88 3.02 20.17 -6.72
CA GLY A 88 3.36 18.78 -7.02
C GLY A 88 2.89 17.76 -5.98
N VAL A 89 1.88 18.11 -5.17
CA VAL A 89 1.16 17.07 -4.40
C VAL A 89 0.27 16.29 -5.33
N PHE A 90 0.48 14.99 -5.36
CA PHE A 90 -0.26 14.04 -6.20
C PHE A 90 -1.15 13.16 -5.32
N MET A 91 -2.43 13.09 -5.65
CA MET A 91 -3.43 12.26 -4.98
C MET A 91 -4.12 11.36 -5.99
N HIS A 92 -4.22 10.08 -5.70
CA HIS A 92 -4.83 9.10 -6.59
C HIS A 92 -5.68 8.11 -5.80
N VAL A 93 -6.94 7.98 -6.17
CA VAL A 93 -7.86 6.99 -5.61
C VAL A 93 -8.28 6.04 -6.71
N LYS A 94 -8.16 4.73 -6.43
CA LYS A 94 -8.65 3.66 -7.28
C LYS A 94 -9.27 2.55 -6.46
N ALA A 95 -10.06 1.70 -7.11
CA ALA A 95 -10.61 0.50 -6.50
C ALA A 95 -10.46 -0.71 -7.42
N ARG A 96 -10.46 -1.90 -6.83
CA ARG A 96 -10.57 -3.16 -7.57
C ARG A 96 -11.48 -4.12 -6.81
N SER A 97 -12.20 -4.96 -7.53
CA SER A 97 -12.95 -6.06 -6.92
C SER A 97 -12.01 -7.07 -6.27
N ILE A 98 -12.43 -7.61 -5.15
CA ILE A 98 -11.76 -8.69 -4.44
C ILE A 98 -12.72 -9.87 -4.28
N ASP A 99 -12.16 -11.08 -4.22
CA ASP A 99 -12.87 -12.32 -4.04
C ASP A 99 -12.13 -13.21 -3.01
N SER A 100 -12.60 -14.43 -2.80
CA SER A 100 -12.01 -15.38 -1.86
C SER A 100 -10.56 -15.81 -2.19
N ASN A 101 -10.09 -15.59 -3.43
CA ASN A 101 -8.74 -15.89 -3.87
C ASN A 101 -7.82 -14.68 -3.80
N SER A 102 -8.37 -13.50 -3.54
CA SER A 102 -7.60 -12.28 -3.41
C SER A 102 -6.76 -12.29 -2.13
N PRO A 103 -5.55 -11.72 -2.14
CA PRO A 103 -4.73 -11.63 -0.93
C PRO A 103 -5.49 -10.85 0.16
N THR A 104 -5.26 -11.20 1.41
CA THR A 104 -5.78 -10.42 2.55
C THR A 104 -5.25 -8.99 2.52
N LEU A 105 -5.90 -8.08 3.25
CA LEU A 105 -5.43 -6.69 3.39
C LEU A 105 -3.97 -6.61 3.85
N ASP A 106 -3.60 -7.42 4.86
CA ASP A 106 -2.23 -7.50 5.38
C ASP A 106 -1.24 -8.03 4.33
N ALA A 107 -1.62 -9.08 3.59
CA ALA A 107 -0.78 -9.64 2.53
C ALA A 107 -0.57 -8.64 1.38
N GLU A 108 -1.60 -7.87 1.03
CA GLU A 108 -1.52 -6.81 0.02
C GLU A 108 -0.53 -5.72 0.43
N VAL A 109 -0.64 -5.22 1.67
CA VAL A 109 0.25 -4.17 2.17
C VAL A 109 1.67 -4.69 2.36
N ASN A 110 1.84 -5.96 2.80
CA ASN A 110 3.15 -6.62 2.85
C ASN A 110 3.80 -6.67 1.45
N GLN A 111 3.02 -7.05 0.42
CA GLN A 111 3.53 -7.08 -0.94
C GLN A 111 3.91 -5.67 -1.43
N LEU A 112 3.08 -4.67 -1.14
CA LEU A 112 3.36 -3.27 -1.45
C LEU A 112 4.67 -2.77 -0.80
N ILE A 113 4.95 -3.17 0.45
CA ILE A 113 6.19 -2.85 1.15
C ILE A 113 7.35 -3.56 0.48
N LYS A 114 7.22 -4.86 0.22
CA LYS A 114 8.24 -5.68 -0.42
C LYS A 114 8.65 -5.11 -1.78
N ASP A 115 7.68 -4.76 -2.63
CA ASP A 115 7.91 -4.19 -3.96
C ASP A 115 8.69 -2.86 -3.92
N ARG A 116 8.66 -2.16 -2.78
CA ARG A 116 9.35 -0.86 -2.63
C ARG A 116 10.63 -0.92 -1.81
N THR A 117 10.82 -1.96 -1.00
CA THR A 117 11.97 -2.06 -0.08
C THR A 117 12.97 -3.13 -0.46
N VAL A 118 12.56 -4.13 -1.26
CA VAL A 118 13.44 -5.19 -1.73
C VAL A 118 13.94 -4.83 -3.13
N PRO A 119 15.28 -4.66 -3.32
CA PRO A 119 15.83 -4.35 -4.62
C PRO A 119 15.60 -5.50 -5.61
N GLU A 120 15.07 -5.19 -6.77
CA GLU A 120 15.09 -6.14 -7.89
C GLU A 120 16.44 -6.07 -8.60
N PRO A 121 17.10 -7.21 -8.86
CA PRO A 121 18.46 -7.24 -9.44
C PRO A 121 18.54 -6.54 -10.81
N THR A 122 17.44 -6.48 -11.54
CA THR A 122 17.37 -5.95 -12.91
C THR A 122 16.90 -4.49 -12.99
N VAL A 123 16.40 -3.92 -11.90
CA VAL A 123 15.83 -2.57 -11.88
C VAL A 123 16.60 -1.68 -10.92
N LYS A 124 17.04 -0.50 -11.42
CA LYS A 124 17.60 0.54 -10.55
C LYS A 124 16.46 1.20 -9.74
N MET A 125 16.23 0.71 -8.54
CA MET A 125 15.25 1.28 -7.61
C MET A 125 15.94 2.25 -6.64
N VAL A 126 15.26 3.36 -6.36
CA VAL A 126 15.60 4.18 -5.20
C VAL A 126 14.77 3.68 -4.02
N LEU A 127 15.45 3.12 -3.04
CA LEU A 127 14.79 2.57 -1.85
C LEU A 127 14.41 3.69 -0.87
N PRO A 128 13.30 3.52 -0.12
CA PRO A 128 12.96 4.44 0.96
C PRO A 128 14.02 4.34 2.08
N VAL A 129 14.36 5.48 2.67
CA VAL A 129 15.24 5.54 3.86
C VAL A 129 14.51 5.10 5.12
N LYS A 130 13.18 5.17 5.10
CA LYS A 130 12.28 4.73 6.17
C LYS A 130 10.93 4.32 5.59
N HIS A 131 10.32 3.31 6.18
CA HIS A 131 8.92 2.98 5.95
C HIS A 131 8.25 2.62 7.28
N ASP A 132 6.97 2.97 7.39
CA ASP A 132 6.13 2.67 8.55
C ASP A 132 4.76 2.17 8.09
N VAL A 133 4.07 1.42 8.93
CA VAL A 133 2.67 1.04 8.73
C VAL A 133 1.85 1.54 9.91
N ILE A 134 0.73 2.19 9.61
CA ILE A 134 -0.25 2.67 10.58
C ILE A 134 -1.56 1.92 10.35
N GLU A 135 -2.10 1.31 11.38
CA GLU A 135 -3.45 0.75 11.34
C GLU A 135 -4.46 1.84 11.67
N VAL A 136 -5.43 2.02 10.80
CA VAL A 136 -6.51 3.01 10.95
C VAL A 136 -7.83 2.25 11.05
N ASN A 137 -8.65 2.61 12.02
CA ASN A 137 -10.01 2.09 12.18
C ASN A 137 -10.98 3.26 12.23
N ASN A 138 -11.71 3.48 11.15
CA ASN A 138 -12.76 4.48 11.06
C ASN A 138 -14.11 3.78 10.98
N ASP A 139 -15.00 4.02 11.97
CA ASP A 139 -16.35 3.46 12.04
C ASP A 139 -16.41 1.93 11.88
N GLY A 140 -15.43 1.23 12.45
CA GLY A 140 -15.35 -0.22 12.37
C GLY A 140 -14.71 -0.76 11.09
N VAL A 141 -14.36 0.09 10.14
CA VAL A 141 -13.64 -0.31 8.92
C VAL A 141 -12.13 -0.19 9.14
N ARG A 142 -11.45 -1.33 9.04
CA ARG A 142 -10.01 -1.42 9.17
C ARG A 142 -9.31 -1.05 7.87
N SER A 143 -8.34 -0.16 7.96
CA SER A 143 -7.45 0.23 6.87
C SER A 143 -5.99 0.12 7.30
N LEU A 144 -5.08 -0.03 6.34
CA LEU A 144 -3.64 0.02 6.59
C LEU A 144 -3.02 1.14 5.75
N LEU A 145 -2.34 2.06 6.40
CA LEU A 145 -1.57 3.13 5.78
C LEU A 145 -0.10 2.74 5.76
N ALA A 146 0.46 2.50 4.57
CA ALA A 146 1.89 2.35 4.37
C ALA A 146 2.49 3.70 3.98
N GLU A 147 3.49 4.16 4.73
CA GLU A 147 4.24 5.39 4.49
C GLU A 147 5.68 5.07 4.12
N PHE A 148 6.20 5.69 3.04
CA PHE A 148 7.55 5.50 2.53
C PHE A 148 8.22 6.87 2.41
N MET A 149 9.33 7.06 3.11
CA MET A 149 10.13 8.28 3.06
C MET A 149 11.38 8.03 2.23
N TYR A 150 11.61 8.86 1.21
CA TYR A 150 12.78 8.81 0.36
C TYR A 150 13.68 10.02 0.65
N GLY A 151 15.00 9.79 0.59
CA GLY A 151 16.00 10.82 0.62
C GLY A 151 16.43 11.25 -0.79
N TRP A 152 17.67 11.77 -0.90
CA TRP A 152 18.30 12.06 -2.18
C TRP A 152 18.51 10.74 -2.97
N PRO A 153 18.32 10.68 -4.32
CA PRO A 153 18.06 11.79 -5.24
C PRO A 153 16.58 12.16 -5.43
N LEU A 154 15.64 11.57 -4.69
CA LEU A 154 14.21 11.83 -4.84
C LEU A 154 13.73 13.06 -4.05
N HIS A 155 14.63 14.01 -3.72
CA HIS A 155 14.30 15.30 -3.12
C HIS A 155 13.36 15.21 -1.92
N ASN A 156 13.64 14.29 -0.98
CA ASN A 156 12.82 14.11 0.21
C ASN A 156 11.34 13.77 -0.07
N ARG A 157 11.07 12.99 -1.12
CA ARG A 157 9.71 12.52 -1.44
C ARG A 157 9.14 11.66 -0.33
N THR A 158 7.85 11.79 -0.09
CA THR A 158 7.05 10.87 0.72
C THR A 158 5.92 10.31 -0.12
N ASP A 159 5.75 9.01 -0.07
CA ASP A 159 4.61 8.29 -0.63
C ASP A 159 3.81 7.69 0.54
N MET A 160 2.51 7.91 0.55
CA MET A 160 1.57 7.30 1.48
C MET A 160 0.54 6.51 0.67
N VAL A 161 0.21 5.31 1.10
CA VAL A 161 -0.83 4.49 0.46
C VAL A 161 -1.72 3.90 1.54
N LEU A 162 -2.95 4.40 1.62
CA LEU A 162 -4.00 3.79 2.44
C LEU A 162 -4.69 2.71 1.62
N VAL A 163 -4.76 1.52 2.19
CA VAL A 163 -5.46 0.37 1.60
C VAL A 163 -6.60 -0.01 2.52
N THR A 164 -7.81 -0.15 1.97
CA THR A 164 -9.02 -0.44 2.73
C THR A 164 -9.85 -1.47 1.98
N ASP A 165 -10.27 -2.52 2.68
CA ASP A 165 -11.26 -3.46 2.16
C ASP A 165 -12.64 -3.09 2.70
N TYR A 166 -13.59 -2.95 1.79
CA TYR A 166 -15.00 -2.71 2.12
C TYR A 166 -15.89 -3.52 1.19
N GLU A 167 -16.70 -4.39 1.75
CA GLU A 167 -17.49 -5.38 1.03
C GLU A 167 -16.57 -6.24 0.12
N ASP A 168 -16.89 -6.35 -1.16
CA ASP A 168 -16.15 -7.09 -2.19
C ASP A 168 -15.14 -6.20 -2.97
N THR A 169 -14.76 -5.05 -2.40
CA THR A 169 -13.95 -4.05 -3.09
C THR A 169 -12.78 -3.60 -2.21
N ARG A 170 -11.60 -3.53 -2.80
CA ARG A 170 -10.40 -2.93 -2.20
C ARG A 170 -10.14 -1.57 -2.79
N TYR A 171 -10.03 -0.59 -1.91
CA TYR A 171 -9.75 0.81 -2.23
C TYR A 171 -8.30 1.14 -1.91
N TYR A 172 -7.70 1.93 -2.78
CA TYR A 172 -6.35 2.46 -2.61
C TYR A 172 -6.42 3.97 -2.70
N TYR A 173 -6.01 4.66 -1.65
CA TYR A 173 -5.80 6.09 -1.70
C TYR A 173 -4.30 6.36 -1.59
N LYS A 174 -3.69 6.81 -2.67
CA LYS A 174 -2.27 7.17 -2.74
C LYS A 174 -2.10 8.67 -2.64
N LEU A 175 -1.14 9.10 -1.82
CA LEU A 175 -0.68 10.47 -1.67
C LEU A 175 0.83 10.48 -1.89
N GLN A 176 1.32 11.38 -2.74
CA GLN A 176 2.74 11.56 -3.01
C GLN A 176 3.08 13.04 -3.02
N PHE A 177 4.15 13.42 -2.34
CA PHE A 177 4.61 14.80 -2.26
C PHE A 177 6.11 14.89 -1.93
N TYR A 178 6.67 16.08 -2.13
CA TYR A 178 8.03 16.43 -1.72
C TYR A 178 7.96 17.23 -0.43
N ARG A 179 8.64 16.79 0.64
CA ARG A 179 8.59 17.42 1.97
C ARG A 179 9.11 18.85 1.99
N ASP A 180 10.02 19.18 1.07
CA ASP A 180 10.63 20.51 0.88
C ASP A 180 9.84 21.42 -0.08
N LYS A 181 8.73 20.93 -0.64
CA LYS A 181 7.87 21.65 -1.60
C LYS A 181 6.38 21.57 -1.24
N LEU A 182 6.08 21.47 0.05
CA LEU A 182 4.69 21.50 0.48
C LEU A 182 4.06 22.87 0.22
N PRO A 183 2.75 22.92 -0.12
CA PRO A 183 2.03 24.18 -0.20
C PRO A 183 2.16 24.97 1.10
N GLU A 184 2.16 26.30 1.00
CA GLU A 184 2.28 27.19 2.17
C GLU A 184 1.18 26.89 3.20
N GLY A 185 1.56 26.77 4.46
CA GLY A 185 0.64 26.45 5.56
C GLY A 185 0.26 24.97 5.68
N ILE A 186 0.69 24.10 4.76
CA ILE A 186 0.43 22.66 4.82
C ILE A 186 1.62 21.91 5.44
N ARG A 187 1.34 21.09 6.45
CA ARG A 187 2.33 20.23 7.12
C ARG A 187 2.11 18.75 6.78
N MET A 188 3.16 17.96 6.87
CA MET A 188 3.11 16.51 6.61
C MET A 188 2.06 15.80 7.49
N GLU A 189 1.92 16.22 8.75
CA GLU A 189 0.93 15.66 9.69
C GLU A 189 -0.50 15.89 9.21
N GLN A 190 -0.79 17.04 8.62
CA GLN A 190 -2.11 17.35 8.05
C GLN A 190 -2.40 16.49 6.81
N LEU A 191 -1.39 16.24 5.97
CA LEU A 191 -1.53 15.32 4.84
C LEU A 191 -1.72 13.87 5.29
N ARG A 192 -1.03 13.44 6.37
CA ARG A 192 -1.25 12.12 6.97
C ARG A 192 -2.67 12.02 7.54
N GLN A 193 -3.14 13.02 8.25
CA GLN A 193 -4.52 13.08 8.75
C GLN A 193 -5.53 13.05 7.61
N MET A 194 -5.30 13.83 6.55
CA MET A 194 -6.15 13.87 5.36
C MET A 194 -6.34 12.50 4.73
N ILE A 195 -5.27 11.72 4.57
CA ILE A 195 -5.37 10.38 3.97
C ILE A 195 -6.04 9.38 4.93
N MET A 196 -5.77 9.47 6.24
CA MET A 196 -6.39 8.61 7.25
C MET A 196 -7.88 8.92 7.50
N ASP A 197 -8.35 10.12 7.11
CA ASP A 197 -9.75 10.54 7.23
C ASP A 197 -10.70 9.88 6.21
N ALA A 198 -10.16 9.08 5.30
CA ALA A 198 -10.97 8.38 4.32
C ALA A 198 -11.92 7.38 4.99
N GLN A 199 -13.18 7.38 4.57
CA GLN A 199 -14.26 6.61 5.18
C GLN A 199 -15.30 6.17 4.15
N PHE A 200 -16.33 5.47 4.58
CA PHE A 200 -17.45 5.07 3.73
C PHE A 200 -18.72 5.82 4.11
N SER A 201 -19.38 6.40 3.10
CA SER A 201 -20.69 6.96 3.30
C SER A 201 -21.72 5.83 3.30
N TYR A 202 -22.29 5.53 4.46
CA TYR A 202 -23.48 4.69 4.53
C TYR A 202 -24.64 5.40 3.82
N LYS A 203 -25.21 4.74 2.83
CA LYS A 203 -26.46 5.17 2.23
C LYS A 203 -27.63 4.68 3.06
#